data_0a7ee9a79b9bfb36ba2320f8e3b99f25
#
_entry.id   0a7ee9a79b9bfb36ba2320f8e3b99f25
#
_cell.length_a   1.000
_cell.length_b   1.000
_cell.length_c   1.000
_cell.angle_alpha   90.00
_cell.angle_beta   90.00
_cell.angle_gamma   90.00
#
_symmetry.space_group_name_H-M   'P 1'
#
loop_
_entity.id
_entity.type
_entity.pdbx_description
1 polymer ?
#
loop_
_entity_poly.entity_id
_entity_poly.type
_entity_poly.pdbx_seq_one_letter_code
_entity_poly.pdbx_strand_id
1 'polypeptide(L)'
;MPDDLLLRLRDFHSDYFPLHQQRFQDLVAQGQHPKTLFIGCSDSRLVPYLLTGAAPGELFLVRNVGAFVPPYDQSHGLHGTMAAIEFAVLNLK
;
A
#
# COMPACT_ATOMS: atom_id res chain seq x y z
N MET A 1 -20.80 4.68 -11.72
CA MET A 1 -19.59 4.51 -10.89
C MET A 1 -18.36 5.18 -11.50
N PRO A 2 -18.01 4.94 -12.78
CA PRO A 2 -16.75 5.49 -13.30
C PRO A 2 -16.64 7.01 -13.22
N ASP A 3 -17.75 7.73 -13.47
CA ASP A 3 -17.71 9.17 -13.51
C ASP A 3 -17.39 9.78 -12.14
N ASP A 4 -17.96 9.22 -11.06
CA ASP A 4 -17.68 9.69 -9.71
C ASP A 4 -16.21 9.46 -9.33
N LEU A 5 -15.66 8.33 -9.69
CA LEU A 5 -14.25 8.04 -9.40
C LEU A 5 -13.33 8.95 -10.19
N LEU A 6 -13.67 9.25 -11.43
CA LEU A 6 -12.88 10.19 -12.24
C LEU A 6 -12.89 11.59 -11.63
N LEU A 7 -14.05 12.05 -11.16
CA LEU A 7 -14.16 13.34 -10.49
C LEU A 7 -13.33 13.38 -9.23
N ARG A 8 -13.36 12.32 -8.42
CA ARG A 8 -12.57 12.23 -7.19
C ARG A 8 -11.07 12.17 -7.49
N LEU A 9 -10.69 11.53 -8.58
CA LEU A 9 -9.30 11.52 -9.01
C LEU A 9 -8.83 12.92 -9.40
N ARG A 10 -9.68 13.69 -10.08
CA ARG A 10 -9.40 15.08 -10.38
C ARG A 10 -9.29 15.92 -9.12
N ASP A 11 -10.17 15.68 -8.15
CA ASP A 11 -10.12 16.37 -6.86
C ASP A 11 -8.83 16.05 -6.12
N PHE A 12 -8.38 14.81 -6.16
CA PHE A 12 -7.07 14.44 -5.60
C PHE A 12 -5.96 15.25 -6.24
N HIS A 13 -5.97 15.36 -7.58
CA HIS A 13 -4.93 16.06 -8.31
C HIS A 13 -4.96 17.56 -8.04
N SER A 14 -6.16 18.16 -7.96
CA SER A 14 -6.31 19.62 -7.79
C SER A 14 -6.25 20.08 -6.34
N ASP A 15 -6.71 19.26 -5.38
CA ASP A 15 -6.89 19.69 -3.99
C ASP A 15 -5.94 18.99 -3.02
N TYR A 16 -5.92 17.64 -3.05
CA TYR A 16 -5.11 16.87 -2.10
C TYR A 16 -3.64 16.90 -2.46
N PHE A 17 -3.32 16.59 -3.72
CA PHE A 17 -1.93 16.46 -4.15
C PHE A 17 -1.13 17.75 -3.94
N PRO A 18 -1.64 18.95 -4.30
CA PRO A 18 -0.87 20.17 -4.07
C PRO A 18 -0.55 20.43 -2.59
N LEU A 19 -1.47 20.07 -1.68
CA LEU A 19 -1.23 20.23 -0.25
C LEU A 19 -0.18 19.25 0.28
N HIS A 20 -0.01 18.11 -0.38
CA HIS A 20 0.91 17.05 0.04
C HIS A 20 2.02 16.81 -0.97
N GLN A 21 2.23 17.74 -1.90
CA GLN A 21 3.17 17.56 -2.99
C GLN A 21 4.59 17.27 -2.49
N GLN A 22 5.03 18.00 -1.47
CA GLN A 22 6.36 17.80 -0.92
C GLN A 22 6.54 16.38 -0.37
N ARG A 23 5.52 15.84 0.30
CA ARG A 23 5.55 14.47 0.80
C ARG A 23 5.73 13.46 -0.34
N PHE A 24 4.96 13.61 -1.42
CA PHE A 24 5.07 12.72 -2.56
C PHE A 24 6.41 12.86 -3.28
N GLN A 25 6.91 14.08 -3.42
CA GLN A 25 8.22 14.31 -4.01
C GLN A 25 9.33 13.68 -3.18
N ASP A 26 9.26 13.78 -1.88
CA ASP A 26 10.23 13.16 -0.98
C ASP A 26 10.19 11.64 -1.10
N LEU A 27 9.00 11.05 -1.19
CA LEU A 27 8.85 9.61 -1.36
C LEU A 27 9.48 9.12 -2.67
N VAL A 28 9.34 9.89 -3.75
CA VAL A 28 9.97 9.55 -5.03
C VAL A 28 11.49 9.69 -4.95
N ALA A 29 11.96 10.78 -4.38
CA ALA A 29 13.40 11.09 -4.33
C ALA A 29 14.17 10.17 -3.40
N GLN A 30 13.58 9.81 -2.27
CA GLN A 30 14.26 9.04 -1.22
C GLN A 30 13.90 7.56 -1.25
N GLY A 31 12.94 7.15 -2.09
CA GLY A 31 12.41 5.80 -2.10
C GLY A 31 11.48 5.56 -0.92
N GLN A 32 10.94 4.34 -0.87
CA GLN A 32 10.03 3.99 0.22
C GLN A 32 10.78 3.41 1.40
N HIS A 33 10.41 3.82 2.59
CA HIS A 33 10.95 3.31 3.84
C HIS A 33 9.84 3.08 4.86
N PRO A 34 8.83 2.24 4.52
CA PRO A 34 7.74 1.96 5.45
C PRO A 34 8.27 1.17 6.65
N LYS A 35 7.72 1.48 7.81
CA LYS A 35 8.12 0.81 9.06
C LYS A 35 7.24 -0.39 9.39
N THR A 36 6.10 -0.52 8.71
CA THR A 36 5.12 -1.53 9.01
C THR A 36 4.68 -2.25 7.75
N LEU A 37 4.75 -3.57 7.77
CA LEU A 37 4.10 -4.42 6.78
C LEU A 37 2.69 -4.71 7.29
N PHE A 38 1.69 -4.27 6.53
CA PHE A 38 0.29 -4.49 6.86
C PHE A 38 -0.31 -5.48 5.87
N ILE A 39 -0.80 -6.61 6.38
CA ILE A 39 -1.48 -7.61 5.54
C ILE A 39 -2.95 -7.60 5.93
N GLY A 40 -3.80 -7.22 5.00
CA GLY A 40 -5.22 -7.08 5.26
C GLY A 40 -6.09 -7.70 4.20
N CYS A 41 -7.38 -7.85 4.54
CA CYS A 41 -8.36 -8.36 3.61
C CYS A 41 -8.64 -7.34 2.51
N SER A 42 -8.96 -7.85 1.31
CA SER A 42 -9.39 -7.01 0.19
C SER A 42 -10.82 -6.48 0.35
N ASP A 43 -11.51 -6.85 1.41
CA ASP A 43 -12.85 -6.35 1.70
C ASP A 43 -12.86 -4.82 1.67
N SER A 44 -13.80 -4.25 0.91
CA SER A 44 -13.85 -2.80 0.70
C SER A 44 -14.16 -2.00 1.97
N ARG A 45 -14.68 -2.65 3.00
CA ARG A 45 -14.96 -2.01 4.29
C ARG A 45 -13.71 -1.81 5.13
N LEU A 46 -12.66 -2.58 4.86
CA LEU A 46 -11.37 -2.41 5.53
C LEU A 46 -10.56 -1.36 4.79
N VAL A 47 -10.24 -0.28 5.46
CA VAL A 47 -9.48 0.83 4.87
C VAL A 47 -8.24 1.06 5.73
N PRO A 48 -7.11 0.42 5.41
CA PRO A 48 -5.92 0.41 6.27
C PRO A 48 -5.41 1.79 6.66
N TYR A 49 -5.36 2.73 5.70
CA TYR A 49 -4.86 4.06 5.99
C TYR A 49 -5.81 4.86 6.89
N LEU A 50 -7.13 4.68 6.74
CA LEU A 50 -8.08 5.31 7.65
C LEU A 50 -8.03 4.67 9.03
N LEU A 51 -7.96 3.34 9.06
CA LEU A 51 -7.96 2.60 10.32
C LEU A 51 -6.74 2.92 11.18
N THR A 52 -5.57 3.03 10.55
CA THR A 52 -4.30 3.24 11.26
C THR A 52 -3.94 4.70 11.41
N GLY A 53 -4.58 5.59 10.67
CA GLY A 53 -4.18 6.99 10.60
C GLY A 53 -2.84 7.22 9.91
N ALA A 54 -2.35 6.24 9.16
CA ALA A 54 -1.06 6.33 8.49
C ALA A 54 -1.11 7.30 7.31
N ALA A 55 0.02 7.91 7.04
CA ALA A 55 0.23 8.76 5.87
C ALA A 55 0.85 7.95 4.72
N PRO A 56 0.82 8.49 3.49
CA PRO A 56 1.48 7.83 2.37
C PRO A 56 2.94 7.50 2.70
N GLY A 57 3.35 6.27 2.39
CA GLY A 57 4.71 5.79 2.62
C GLY A 57 4.94 5.12 3.98
N GLU A 58 3.99 5.18 4.90
CA GLU A 58 4.17 4.58 6.22
C GLU A 58 3.92 3.08 6.24
N LEU A 59 3.03 2.58 5.37
CA LEU A 59 2.68 1.17 5.31
C LEU A 59 3.20 0.54 4.03
N PHE A 60 3.79 -0.64 4.14
CA PHE A 60 3.96 -1.54 3.02
C PHE A 60 2.73 -2.45 2.99
N LEU A 61 1.83 -2.21 2.05
CA LEU A 61 0.48 -2.72 2.11
C LEU A 61 0.32 -3.93 1.21
N VAL A 62 -0.15 -5.03 1.78
CA VAL A 62 -0.55 -6.23 1.05
C VAL A 62 -2.02 -6.49 1.33
N ARG A 63 -2.81 -6.66 0.29
CA ARG A 63 -4.22 -7.01 0.43
C ARG A 63 -4.55 -8.23 -0.42
N ASN A 64 -5.27 -9.15 0.18
CA ASN A 64 -5.80 -10.32 -0.52
C ASN A 64 -7.11 -10.73 0.12
N VAL A 65 -7.80 -11.67 -0.50
CA VAL A 65 -9.07 -12.16 0.04
C VAL A 65 -8.79 -12.94 1.33
N GLY A 66 -9.35 -12.45 2.44
CA GLY A 66 -9.22 -13.11 3.74
C GLY A 66 -7.93 -12.84 4.48
N ALA A 67 -7.07 -11.93 3.99
CA ALA A 67 -5.78 -11.63 4.60
C ALA A 67 -4.92 -12.91 4.77
N PHE A 68 -4.98 -13.79 3.80
CA PHE A 68 -4.35 -15.10 3.89
C PHE A 68 -2.82 -14.99 3.72
N VAL A 69 -2.09 -15.66 4.61
CA VAL A 69 -0.64 -15.79 4.51
C VAL A 69 -0.33 -17.28 4.39
N PRO A 70 0.15 -17.74 3.22
CA PRO A 70 0.47 -19.16 3.06
C PRO A 70 1.70 -19.54 3.88
N PRO A 71 1.87 -20.85 4.20
CA PRO A 71 3.10 -21.32 4.81
C PRO A 71 4.31 -20.97 3.95
N TYR A 72 5.46 -20.79 4.58
CA TYR A 72 6.69 -20.53 3.84
C TYR A 72 7.00 -21.71 2.91
N ASP A 73 7.27 -21.40 1.67
CA ASP A 73 7.49 -22.37 0.62
C ASP A 73 8.72 -21.96 -0.18
N GLN A 74 9.73 -22.85 -0.24
CA GLN A 74 10.95 -22.62 -0.98
C GLN A 74 10.80 -22.97 -2.47
N SER A 75 9.62 -23.40 -2.89
CA SER A 75 9.38 -23.67 -4.31
C SER A 75 9.48 -22.38 -5.12
N HIS A 76 9.74 -22.52 -6.42
CA HIS A 76 9.85 -21.36 -7.31
C HIS A 76 8.50 -20.95 -7.90
N GLY A 77 7.41 -21.20 -7.18
CA GLY A 77 6.08 -20.77 -7.60
C GLY A 77 5.90 -19.26 -7.50
N LEU A 78 4.97 -18.73 -8.27
CA LEU A 78 4.63 -17.30 -8.24
C LEU A 78 3.60 -17.05 -7.15
N HIS A 79 4.04 -16.55 -6.01
CA HIS A 79 3.21 -16.28 -4.85
C HIS A 79 3.31 -14.81 -4.47
N GLY A 80 2.33 -14.01 -4.89
CA GLY A 80 2.37 -12.56 -4.71
C GLY A 80 2.52 -12.11 -3.25
N THR A 81 1.77 -12.73 -2.34
CA THR A 81 1.86 -12.37 -0.91
C THR A 81 3.23 -12.72 -0.33
N MET A 82 3.76 -13.89 -0.66
CA MET A 82 5.09 -14.29 -0.19
C MET A 82 6.18 -13.39 -0.77
N ALA A 83 6.07 -13.05 -2.05
CA ALA A 83 7.02 -12.14 -2.68
C ALA A 83 7.01 -10.78 -1.98
N ALA A 84 5.84 -10.28 -1.61
CA ALA A 84 5.73 -9.00 -0.89
C ALA A 84 6.35 -9.08 0.50
N ILE A 85 6.13 -10.16 1.22
CA ILE A 85 6.72 -10.36 2.55
C ILE A 85 8.24 -10.43 2.44
N GLU A 86 8.77 -11.19 1.49
CA GLU A 86 10.21 -11.28 1.27
C GLU A 86 10.80 -9.92 0.95
N PHE A 87 10.17 -9.17 0.07
CA PHE A 87 10.64 -7.83 -0.28
C PHE A 87 10.67 -6.91 0.94
N ALA A 88 9.62 -6.93 1.74
CA ALA A 88 9.55 -6.08 2.93
C ALA A 88 10.64 -6.43 3.93
N VAL A 89 10.83 -7.73 4.20
CA VAL A 89 11.77 -8.17 5.23
C VAL A 89 13.22 -8.04 4.76
N LEU A 90 13.51 -8.42 3.51
CA LEU A 90 14.89 -8.48 3.03
C LEU A 90 15.37 -7.15 2.45
N ASN A 91 14.52 -6.39 1.80
CA ASN A 91 14.91 -5.18 1.09
C ASN A 91 14.54 -3.88 1.80
N LEU A 92 13.37 -3.82 2.41
CA LEU A 92 12.92 -2.62 3.09
C LEU A 92 13.32 -2.58 4.56
N LYS A 93 13.36 -3.75 5.17
CA LYS A 93 13.75 -3.91 6.58
C LYS A 93 12.99 -2.95 7.47
#